data_5cd32bb7dc5882434b4301a8f8632abe
#
_entry.id   5cd32bb7dc5882434b4301a8f8632abe
#
_cell.length_a   1.000
_cell.length_b   1.000
_cell.length_c   1.000
_cell.angle_alpha   90.00
_cell.angle_beta   90.00
_cell.angle_gamma   90.00
#
_symmetry.space_group_name_H-M   'P 1'
#
loop_
_entity.id
_entity.type
_entity.pdbx_description
1 polymer ?
#
loop_
_entity_poly.entity_id
_entity_poly.type
_entity_poly.pdbx_seq_one_letter_code
_entity_poly.pdbx_strand_id
1 'polypeptide(L)'
;MNSNSKNLNRVTIASLMVALGIIYGDIGTSPLYVLKAVIGERAINETLVYGGVSLIFWTLVFQTTIKYIILTLRADNQGEGGVFSLYALVRRYGKFLVIPTILGATTLLADGIITPPISIASAIEGLNSVRGLENIIVPGNTLTIGIVVAIISVLFFFQRFGTQIVGSSFGPIMVIWFTMLLGIGITQIIHFPDVLKALSPHYGYDLLVNYPHGF
;
A
#
# COMPACT_ATOMS: atom_id res chain seq x y z
N MET A 1 25.84 -33.32 -4.36
CA MET A 1 24.96 -32.67 -3.37
C MET A 1 25.31 -31.21 -3.35
N ASN A 2 24.34 -30.38 -3.73
CA ASN A 2 24.48 -29.02 -4.27
C ASN A 2 25.03 -27.98 -3.29
N SER A 3 26.13 -27.34 -3.68
CA SER A 3 26.68 -26.12 -3.04
C SER A 3 25.84 -24.85 -3.32
N ASN A 4 24.73 -24.96 -4.02
CA ASN A 4 23.89 -23.81 -4.44
C ASN A 4 22.87 -23.34 -3.40
N SER A 5 22.61 -24.12 -2.35
CA SER A 5 21.60 -23.76 -1.35
C SER A 5 22.08 -22.75 -0.28
N LYS A 6 23.38 -22.50 -0.19
CA LYS A 6 23.97 -21.57 0.81
C LYS A 6 23.93 -20.09 0.41
N ASN A 7 23.62 -19.77 -0.84
CA ASN A 7 23.61 -18.38 -1.31
C ASN A 7 22.27 -17.65 -1.23
N LEU A 8 21.19 -18.36 -0.93
CA LEU A 8 19.83 -17.80 -0.84
C LEU A 8 19.60 -16.93 0.43
N ASN A 9 20.45 -17.05 1.44
CA ASN A 9 20.29 -16.33 2.72
C ASN A 9 21.18 -15.08 2.87
N ARG A 10 21.83 -14.61 1.81
CA ARG A 10 22.59 -13.36 1.90
C ARG A 10 21.72 -12.18 1.50
N VAL A 11 21.34 -11.38 2.48
CA VAL A 11 20.72 -10.07 2.22
C VAL A 11 21.76 -9.21 1.49
N THR A 12 21.49 -8.94 0.21
CA THR A 12 22.28 -8.03 -0.63
C THR A 12 21.53 -6.73 -0.81
N ILE A 13 22.26 -5.65 -1.12
CA ILE A 13 21.61 -4.36 -1.44
C ILE A 13 20.61 -4.53 -2.61
N ALA A 14 20.96 -5.35 -3.59
CA ALA A 14 20.07 -5.63 -4.72
C ALA A 14 18.76 -6.32 -4.27
N SER A 15 18.85 -7.36 -3.41
CA SER A 15 17.66 -8.03 -2.89
C SER A 15 16.82 -7.11 -1.98
N LEU A 16 17.48 -6.23 -1.22
CA LEU A 16 16.78 -5.23 -0.42
C LEU A 16 16.03 -4.23 -1.29
N MET A 17 16.65 -3.76 -2.39
CA MET A 17 16.01 -2.86 -3.36
C MET A 17 14.81 -3.50 -4.05
N VAL A 18 14.92 -4.77 -4.44
CA VAL A 18 13.80 -5.51 -5.03
C VAL A 18 12.66 -5.66 -4.02
N ALA A 19 12.97 -6.04 -2.78
CA ALA A 19 11.98 -6.15 -1.71
C ALA A 19 11.31 -4.80 -1.41
N LEU A 20 12.09 -3.72 -1.35
CA LEU A 20 11.57 -2.37 -1.16
C LEU A 20 10.60 -1.99 -2.30
N GLY A 21 10.97 -2.23 -3.55
CA GLY A 21 10.12 -1.93 -4.71
C GLY A 21 8.81 -2.72 -4.71
N ILE A 22 8.86 -4.01 -4.41
CA ILE A 22 7.68 -4.89 -4.44
C ILE A 22 6.76 -4.62 -3.24
N ILE A 23 7.31 -4.57 -2.02
CA ILE A 23 6.51 -4.50 -0.80
C ILE A 23 6.05 -3.05 -0.54
N TYR A 24 6.95 -2.10 -0.63
CA TYR A 24 6.66 -0.71 -0.29
C TYR A 24 6.16 0.12 -1.47
N GLY A 25 6.16 -0.42 -2.70
CA GLY A 25 5.52 0.21 -3.84
C GLY A 25 4.04 0.47 -3.60
N ASP A 26 3.34 -0.50 -3.05
CA ASP A 26 1.93 -0.40 -2.70
C ASP A 26 1.72 0.32 -1.36
N ILE A 27 2.36 -0.15 -0.29
CA ILE A 27 2.22 0.41 1.07
C ILE A 27 2.61 1.91 1.10
N GLY A 28 3.58 2.32 0.30
CA GLY A 28 4.09 3.71 0.30
C GLY A 28 3.23 4.70 -0.48
N THR A 29 2.31 4.24 -1.31
CA THR A 29 1.43 5.09 -2.12
C THR A 29 -0.01 5.11 -1.61
N SER A 30 -0.49 4.01 -1.05
CA SER A 30 -1.86 3.83 -0.59
C SER A 30 -2.33 4.86 0.44
N PRO A 31 -1.55 5.28 1.45
CA PRO A 31 -1.98 6.27 2.43
C PRO A 31 -2.47 7.60 1.83
N LEU A 32 -1.92 8.01 0.69
CA LEU A 32 -2.27 9.29 0.06
C LEU A 32 -3.69 9.29 -0.49
N TYR A 33 -4.09 8.24 -1.23
CA TYR A 33 -5.45 8.17 -1.75
C TYR A 33 -6.47 7.74 -0.68
N VAL A 34 -6.05 6.97 0.34
CA VAL A 34 -6.90 6.63 1.48
C VAL A 34 -7.27 7.88 2.27
N LEU A 35 -6.31 8.78 2.54
CA LEU A 35 -6.61 10.05 3.22
C LEU A 35 -7.60 10.89 2.40
N LYS A 36 -7.40 10.97 1.07
CA LYS A 36 -8.34 11.65 0.17
C LYS A 36 -9.75 11.03 0.25
N ALA A 37 -9.85 9.71 0.29
CA ALA A 37 -11.12 8.99 0.42
C ALA A 37 -11.79 9.23 1.79
N VAL A 38 -11.02 9.25 2.87
CA VAL A 38 -11.51 9.56 4.24
C VAL A 38 -12.04 10.99 4.31
N ILE A 39 -11.37 11.95 3.70
CA ILE A 39 -11.82 13.35 3.68
C ILE A 39 -13.06 13.48 2.79
N GLY A 40 -13.06 12.88 1.60
CA GLY A 40 -14.14 12.98 0.62
C GLY A 40 -14.41 14.43 0.23
N GLU A 41 -15.70 14.78 0.15
CA GLU A 41 -16.18 16.16 -0.12
C GLU A 41 -16.44 16.96 1.14
N ARG A 42 -16.00 16.48 2.31
CA ARG A 42 -16.26 17.11 3.61
C ARG A 42 -15.36 18.33 3.80
N ALA A 43 -15.85 19.30 4.57
CA ALA A 43 -15.01 20.42 4.99
C ALA A 43 -13.82 19.91 5.81
N ILE A 44 -12.63 20.32 5.40
CA ILE A 44 -11.38 19.92 6.07
C ILE A 44 -11.34 20.59 7.44
N ASN A 45 -11.25 19.79 8.49
CA ASN A 45 -11.04 20.25 9.86
C ASN A 45 -9.96 19.41 10.54
N GLU A 46 -9.45 19.88 11.66
CA GLU A 46 -8.37 19.22 12.40
C GLU A 46 -8.75 17.80 12.82
N THR A 47 -9.96 17.59 13.31
CA THR A 47 -10.45 16.27 13.75
C THR A 47 -10.43 15.28 12.61
N LEU A 48 -10.87 15.67 11.42
CA LEU A 48 -10.90 14.81 10.24
C LEU A 48 -9.49 14.46 9.76
N VAL A 49 -8.57 15.44 9.77
CA VAL A 49 -7.18 15.23 9.35
C VAL A 49 -6.44 14.37 10.37
N TYR A 50 -6.47 14.72 11.66
CA TYR A 50 -5.76 13.97 12.70
C TYR A 50 -6.35 12.56 12.86
N GLY A 51 -7.67 12.43 12.81
CA GLY A 51 -8.34 11.13 12.86
C GLY A 51 -8.00 10.25 11.65
N GLY A 52 -8.03 10.81 10.44
CA GLY A 52 -7.67 10.09 9.21
C GLY A 52 -6.21 9.63 9.21
N VAL A 53 -5.28 10.49 9.57
CA VAL A 53 -3.85 10.15 9.70
C VAL A 53 -3.63 9.10 10.79
N SER A 54 -4.31 9.24 11.93
CA SER A 54 -4.24 8.27 13.03
C SER A 54 -4.73 6.88 12.60
N LEU A 55 -5.86 6.80 11.90
CA LEU A 55 -6.39 5.54 11.39
C LEU A 55 -5.44 4.87 10.40
N ILE A 56 -4.89 5.64 9.45
CA ILE A 56 -3.90 5.12 8.49
C ILE A 56 -2.68 4.58 9.23
N PHE A 57 -2.11 5.37 10.14
CA PHE A 57 -0.91 4.98 10.90
C PHE A 57 -1.14 3.69 11.68
N TRP A 58 -2.20 3.62 12.48
CA TRP A 58 -2.47 2.45 13.31
C TRP A 58 -2.89 1.24 12.50
N THR A 59 -3.62 1.41 11.39
CA THR A 59 -3.91 0.32 10.46
C THR A 59 -2.63 -0.28 9.89
N LEU A 60 -1.68 0.56 9.45
CA LEU A 60 -0.38 0.09 8.98
C LEU A 60 0.41 -0.62 10.08
N VAL A 61 0.43 -0.09 11.31
CA VAL A 61 1.09 -0.74 12.45
C VAL A 61 0.49 -2.13 12.72
N PHE A 62 -0.84 -2.22 12.80
CA PHE A 62 -1.49 -3.51 13.07
C PHE A 62 -1.33 -4.51 11.91
N GLN A 63 -1.60 -4.09 10.68
CA GLN A 63 -1.58 -4.99 9.52
C GLN A 63 -0.15 -5.37 9.12
N THR A 64 0.75 -4.40 9.02
CA THR A 64 2.10 -4.65 8.52
C THR A 64 3.02 -5.14 9.63
N THR A 65 3.08 -4.45 10.76
CA THR A 65 4.05 -4.79 11.81
C THR A 65 3.56 -5.97 12.64
N ILE A 66 2.37 -5.89 13.23
CA ILE A 66 1.91 -6.91 14.19
C ILE A 66 1.47 -8.17 13.42
N LYS A 67 0.51 -8.05 12.51
CA LYS A 67 -0.05 -9.20 11.82
C LYS A 67 0.95 -9.84 10.87
N TYR A 68 1.60 -9.05 10.00
CA TYR A 68 2.48 -9.61 8.96
C TYR A 68 3.87 -9.92 9.51
N ILE A 69 4.61 -8.94 10.02
CA ILE A 69 6.02 -9.14 10.42
C ILE A 69 6.11 -10.05 11.66
N ILE A 70 5.34 -9.78 12.71
CA ILE A 70 5.48 -10.52 13.98
C ILE A 70 4.84 -11.91 13.89
N LEU A 71 3.64 -12.03 13.31
CA LEU A 71 2.89 -13.29 13.29
C LEU A 71 3.13 -14.08 12.00
N THR A 72 2.84 -13.51 10.84
CA THR A 72 2.76 -14.26 9.58
C THR A 72 4.11 -14.69 9.06
N LEU A 73 5.16 -13.84 9.15
CA LEU A 73 6.51 -14.22 8.71
C LEU A 73 7.14 -15.36 9.51
N ARG A 74 6.62 -15.64 10.71
CA ARG A 74 7.04 -16.81 11.51
C ARG A 74 6.37 -18.12 11.08
N ALA A 75 5.31 -18.04 10.30
CA ALA A 75 4.59 -19.18 9.78
C ALA A 75 5.17 -19.61 8.42
N ASP A 76 6.39 -20.08 8.46
CA ASP A 76 7.12 -20.60 7.30
C ASP A 76 6.78 -22.07 7.04
N ASN A 77 6.58 -22.41 5.78
CA ASN A 77 6.44 -23.79 5.31
C ASN A 77 7.52 -24.12 4.28
N GLN A 78 8.67 -24.59 4.73
CA GLN A 78 9.82 -24.98 3.90
C GLN A 78 10.39 -23.83 3.03
N GLY A 79 10.38 -22.59 3.55
CA GLY A 79 10.81 -21.41 2.84
C GLY A 79 9.71 -20.74 2.00
N GLU A 80 8.50 -21.30 2.00
CA GLU A 80 7.35 -20.77 1.27
C GLU A 80 6.38 -20.04 2.21
N GLY A 81 5.88 -18.90 1.78
CA GLY A 81 4.90 -18.07 2.50
C GLY A 81 3.57 -17.94 1.76
N GLY A 82 2.70 -17.09 2.29
CA GLY A 82 1.41 -16.76 1.69
C GLY A 82 0.25 -17.63 2.16
N VAL A 83 -0.95 -17.36 1.62
CA VAL A 83 -2.22 -17.95 2.08
C VAL A 83 -2.23 -19.47 1.99
N PHE A 84 -1.72 -20.03 0.92
CA PHE A 84 -1.71 -21.49 0.71
C PHE A 84 -0.69 -22.20 1.61
N SER A 85 0.46 -21.58 1.88
CA SER A 85 1.44 -22.09 2.83
C SER A 85 0.88 -22.10 4.24
N LEU A 86 0.21 -21.03 4.66
CA LEU A 86 -0.51 -20.98 5.94
C LEU A 86 -1.56 -22.10 6.03
N TYR A 87 -2.34 -22.32 4.96
CA TYR A 87 -3.30 -23.41 4.94
C TYR A 87 -2.61 -24.78 5.08
N ALA A 88 -1.50 -25.00 4.39
CA ALA A 88 -0.75 -26.25 4.50
C ALA A 88 -0.31 -26.57 5.93
N LEU A 89 0.05 -25.55 6.71
CA LEU A 89 0.42 -25.69 8.12
C LEU A 89 -0.77 -26.01 9.03
N VAL A 90 -1.93 -25.39 8.75
CA VAL A 90 -3.09 -25.49 9.66
C VAL A 90 -4.14 -26.52 9.23
N ARG A 91 -4.12 -27.05 8.00
CA ARG A 91 -5.13 -27.99 7.46
C ARG A 91 -5.37 -29.20 8.35
N ARG A 92 -4.36 -29.61 9.14
CA ARG A 92 -4.46 -30.76 10.06
C ARG A 92 -5.44 -30.52 11.21
N TYR A 93 -5.76 -29.26 11.54
CA TYR A 93 -6.65 -28.89 12.64
C TYR A 93 -8.14 -28.96 12.25
N GLY A 94 -8.46 -28.93 10.94
CA GLY A 94 -9.83 -29.07 10.49
C GLY A 94 -10.06 -28.67 9.02
N LYS A 95 -10.98 -29.40 8.37
CA LYS A 95 -11.34 -29.14 6.95
C LYS A 95 -12.05 -27.78 6.78
N PHE A 96 -12.67 -27.22 7.83
CA PHE A 96 -13.35 -25.93 7.76
C PHE A 96 -12.40 -24.76 7.46
N LEU A 97 -11.09 -24.94 7.74
CA LEU A 97 -10.06 -23.93 7.46
C LEU A 97 -9.83 -23.68 5.94
N VAL A 98 -10.42 -24.50 5.10
CA VAL A 98 -10.43 -24.25 3.65
C VAL A 98 -11.24 -23.00 3.30
N ILE A 99 -12.30 -22.71 4.05
CA ILE A 99 -13.19 -21.55 3.79
C ILE A 99 -12.42 -20.22 3.95
N PRO A 100 -11.81 -19.90 5.11
CA PRO A 100 -11.02 -18.68 5.23
C PRO A 100 -9.81 -18.63 4.28
N THR A 101 -9.28 -19.79 3.89
CA THR A 101 -8.20 -19.84 2.89
C THR A 101 -8.68 -19.40 1.51
N ILE A 102 -9.85 -19.89 1.06
CA ILE A 102 -10.45 -19.48 -0.22
C ILE A 102 -10.79 -17.99 -0.16
N LEU A 103 -11.40 -17.52 0.93
CA LEU A 103 -11.69 -16.09 1.10
C LEU A 103 -10.42 -15.25 1.05
N GLY A 104 -9.36 -15.65 1.75
CA GLY A 104 -8.09 -14.94 1.72
C GLY A 104 -7.42 -14.95 0.33
N ALA A 105 -7.49 -16.06 -0.41
CA ALA A 105 -6.95 -16.14 -1.75
C ALA A 105 -7.75 -15.30 -2.75
N THR A 106 -9.08 -15.32 -2.67
CA THR A 106 -9.94 -14.53 -3.57
C THR A 106 -9.85 -13.05 -3.30
N THR A 107 -9.75 -12.62 -2.02
CA THR A 107 -9.53 -11.21 -1.69
C THR A 107 -8.17 -10.71 -2.15
N LEU A 108 -7.12 -11.54 -2.06
CA LEU A 108 -5.80 -11.21 -2.58
C LEU A 108 -5.81 -11.02 -4.11
N LEU A 109 -6.54 -11.89 -4.83
CA LEU A 109 -6.71 -11.74 -6.28
C LEU A 109 -7.50 -10.48 -6.64
N ALA A 110 -8.56 -10.18 -5.89
CA ALA A 110 -9.36 -8.98 -6.08
C ALA A 110 -8.53 -7.71 -5.84
N ASP A 111 -7.71 -7.69 -4.79
CA ASP A 111 -6.79 -6.60 -4.49
C ASP A 111 -5.80 -6.38 -5.64
N GLY A 112 -5.18 -7.43 -6.16
CA GLY A 112 -4.26 -7.37 -7.29
C GLY A 112 -4.88 -6.82 -8.59
N ILE A 113 -6.21 -6.86 -8.73
CA ILE A 113 -6.94 -6.29 -9.87
C ILE A 113 -7.34 -4.83 -9.59
N ILE A 114 -7.76 -4.51 -8.37
CA ILE A 114 -8.36 -3.21 -8.01
C ILE A 114 -7.29 -2.17 -7.67
N THR A 115 -6.24 -2.54 -6.95
CA THR A 115 -5.24 -1.61 -6.43
C THR A 115 -4.45 -0.88 -7.50
N PRO A 116 -3.94 -1.51 -8.59
CA PRO A 116 -3.20 -0.80 -9.63
C PRO A 116 -4.04 0.30 -10.32
N PRO A 117 -5.29 0.05 -10.76
CA PRO A 117 -6.15 1.10 -11.30
C PRO A 117 -6.39 2.28 -10.36
N ILE A 118 -6.67 2.02 -9.08
CA ILE A 118 -6.89 3.08 -8.09
C ILE A 118 -5.64 3.94 -7.91
N SER A 119 -4.49 3.32 -7.76
CA SER A 119 -3.22 4.02 -7.57
C SER A 119 -2.87 4.88 -8.77
N ILE A 120 -3.03 4.35 -10.00
CA ILE A 120 -2.75 5.09 -11.23
C ILE A 120 -3.77 6.21 -11.42
N ALA A 121 -5.07 5.95 -11.22
CA ALA A 121 -6.11 6.96 -11.31
C ALA A 121 -5.84 8.12 -10.34
N SER A 122 -5.56 7.81 -9.07
CA SER A 122 -5.25 8.83 -8.05
C SER A 122 -4.01 9.64 -8.39
N ALA A 123 -2.96 9.02 -8.96
CA ALA A 123 -1.76 9.72 -9.38
C ALA A 123 -2.05 10.68 -10.55
N ILE A 124 -2.81 10.24 -11.56
CA ILE A 124 -3.18 11.07 -12.71
C ILE A 124 -4.13 12.20 -12.26
N GLU A 125 -5.14 11.91 -11.46
CA GLU A 125 -6.05 12.92 -10.93
C GLU A 125 -5.30 13.96 -10.06
N GLY A 126 -4.24 13.57 -9.37
CA GLY A 126 -3.39 14.49 -8.61
C GLY A 126 -2.74 15.57 -9.48
N LEU A 127 -2.50 15.30 -10.78
CA LEU A 127 -1.98 16.27 -11.73
C LEU A 127 -2.95 17.44 -12.02
N ASN A 128 -4.23 17.29 -11.69
CA ASN A 128 -5.21 18.38 -11.77
C ASN A 128 -4.77 19.60 -10.90
N SER A 129 -4.03 19.37 -9.82
CA SER A 129 -3.52 20.42 -8.94
C SER A 129 -2.33 21.21 -9.55
N VAL A 130 -1.80 20.78 -10.69
CA VAL A 130 -0.65 21.42 -11.36
C VAL A 130 -1.15 22.48 -12.32
N ARG A 131 -0.62 23.72 -12.18
CA ARG A 131 -0.97 24.84 -13.07
C ARG A 131 -0.78 24.47 -14.55
N GLY A 132 -1.84 24.66 -15.33
CA GLY A 132 -1.87 24.34 -16.76
C GLY A 132 -2.42 22.96 -17.10
N LEU A 133 -2.60 22.05 -16.13
CA LEU A 133 -3.23 20.75 -16.32
C LEU A 133 -4.67 20.68 -15.77
N GLU A 134 -5.10 21.69 -15.06
CA GLU A 134 -6.41 21.78 -14.37
C GLU A 134 -7.60 21.52 -15.30
N ASN A 135 -7.51 22.01 -16.54
CA ASN A 135 -8.56 21.87 -17.56
C ASN A 135 -8.41 20.63 -18.45
N ILE A 136 -7.26 19.97 -18.39
CA ILE A 136 -6.92 18.80 -19.20
C ILE A 136 -7.24 17.53 -18.44
N ILE A 137 -6.80 17.48 -17.18
CA ILE A 137 -6.97 16.33 -16.30
C ILE A 137 -8.10 16.63 -15.31
N VAL A 138 -9.30 16.24 -15.70
CA VAL A 138 -10.49 16.36 -14.84
C VAL A 138 -10.92 14.97 -14.40
N PRO A 139 -11.12 14.73 -13.10
CA PRO A 139 -11.61 13.44 -12.60
C PRO A 139 -12.89 13.01 -13.32
N GLY A 140 -12.92 11.76 -13.79
CA GLY A 140 -14.08 11.21 -14.51
C GLY A 140 -14.19 11.62 -15.99
N ASN A 141 -13.31 12.46 -16.53
CA ASN A 141 -13.31 12.81 -17.95
C ASN A 141 -12.78 11.65 -18.80
N THR A 142 -13.31 11.48 -20.01
CA THR A 142 -12.92 10.44 -20.97
C THR A 142 -11.42 10.45 -21.25
N LEU A 143 -10.80 11.63 -21.35
CA LEU A 143 -9.35 11.76 -21.59
C LEU A 143 -8.56 11.23 -20.39
N THR A 144 -8.93 11.60 -19.17
CA THR A 144 -8.29 11.12 -17.94
C THR A 144 -8.40 9.60 -17.82
N ILE A 145 -9.59 9.05 -18.05
CA ILE A 145 -9.83 7.60 -18.06
C ILE A 145 -9.00 6.92 -19.15
N GLY A 146 -8.93 7.50 -20.35
CA GLY A 146 -8.13 6.98 -21.46
C GLY A 146 -6.64 6.89 -21.11
N ILE A 147 -6.08 7.91 -20.46
CA ILE A 147 -4.68 7.91 -19.98
C ILE A 147 -4.46 6.80 -18.95
N VAL A 148 -5.35 6.69 -17.97
CA VAL A 148 -5.29 5.64 -16.92
C VAL A 148 -5.31 4.26 -17.56
N VAL A 149 -6.25 3.99 -18.47
CA VAL A 149 -6.37 2.70 -19.18
C VAL A 149 -5.12 2.41 -20.01
N ALA A 150 -4.57 3.40 -20.70
CA ALA A 150 -3.34 3.24 -21.47
C ALA A 150 -2.16 2.85 -20.58
N ILE A 151 -1.97 3.52 -19.43
CA ILE A 151 -0.89 3.21 -18.47
C ILE A 151 -1.07 1.80 -17.90
N ILE A 152 -2.28 1.43 -17.50
CA ILE A 152 -2.59 0.10 -16.98
C ILE A 152 -2.28 -0.97 -18.03
N SER A 153 -2.69 -0.76 -19.28
CA SER A 153 -2.44 -1.69 -20.38
C SER A 153 -0.95 -1.89 -20.63
N VAL A 154 -0.17 -0.81 -20.61
CA VAL A 154 1.29 -0.87 -20.70
C VAL A 154 1.88 -1.64 -19.53
N LEU A 155 1.44 -1.35 -18.29
CA LEU A 155 1.90 -2.04 -17.09
C LEU A 155 1.67 -3.56 -17.19
N PHE A 156 0.44 -3.98 -17.50
CA PHE A 156 0.11 -5.40 -17.63
C PHE A 156 0.87 -6.08 -18.78
N PHE A 157 1.10 -5.35 -19.87
CA PHE A 157 1.92 -5.87 -20.97
C PHE A 157 3.36 -6.17 -20.51
N PHE A 158 3.95 -5.30 -19.69
CA PHE A 158 5.30 -5.50 -19.16
C PHE A 158 5.38 -6.54 -18.05
N GLN A 159 4.32 -6.75 -17.28
CA GLN A 159 4.28 -7.76 -16.22
C GLN A 159 4.55 -9.20 -16.72
N ARG A 160 4.25 -9.48 -17.99
CA ARG A 160 4.53 -10.79 -18.59
C ARG A 160 6.02 -11.16 -18.61
N PHE A 161 6.92 -10.18 -18.50
CA PHE A 161 8.38 -10.43 -18.49
C PHE A 161 8.92 -10.83 -17.11
N GLY A 162 8.06 -10.91 -16.10
CA GLY A 162 8.38 -11.39 -14.76
C GLY A 162 8.47 -10.27 -13.72
N THR A 163 8.08 -10.63 -12.51
CA THR A 163 8.00 -9.71 -11.36
C THR A 163 9.37 -9.23 -10.88
N GLN A 164 10.43 -9.99 -11.11
CA GLN A 164 11.78 -9.63 -10.68
C GLN A 164 12.32 -8.40 -11.43
N ILE A 165 12.10 -8.32 -12.74
CA ILE A 165 12.54 -7.18 -13.56
C ILE A 165 11.77 -5.92 -13.15
N VAL A 166 10.47 -6.06 -13.00
CA VAL A 166 9.58 -4.96 -12.57
C VAL A 166 9.97 -4.49 -11.17
N GLY A 167 10.14 -5.41 -10.21
CA GLY A 167 10.51 -5.08 -8.82
C GLY A 167 11.90 -4.42 -8.70
N SER A 168 12.88 -4.85 -9.49
CA SER A 168 14.21 -4.22 -9.49
C SER A 168 14.20 -2.79 -10.02
N SER A 169 13.30 -2.49 -10.95
CA SER A 169 13.12 -1.13 -11.49
C SER A 169 12.39 -0.21 -10.50
N PHE A 170 11.44 -0.75 -9.75
CA PHE A 170 10.66 0.04 -8.77
C PHE A 170 11.44 0.39 -7.51
N GLY A 171 12.42 -0.45 -7.09
CA GLY A 171 13.20 -0.21 -5.88
C GLY A 171 13.84 1.17 -5.82
N PRO A 172 14.64 1.56 -6.80
CA PRO A 172 15.26 2.90 -6.84
C PRO A 172 14.22 4.03 -6.86
N ILE A 173 13.11 3.85 -7.59
CA ILE A 173 12.02 4.84 -7.65
C ILE A 173 11.41 5.02 -6.26
N MET A 174 11.18 3.93 -5.51
CA MET A 174 10.66 4.00 -4.15
C MET A 174 11.62 4.65 -3.16
N VAL A 175 12.93 4.49 -3.32
CA VAL A 175 13.92 5.23 -2.52
C VAL A 175 13.79 6.73 -2.75
N ILE A 176 13.71 7.17 -4.01
CA ILE A 176 13.53 8.58 -4.35
C ILE A 176 12.21 9.09 -3.77
N TRP A 177 11.14 8.33 -3.93
CA TRP A 177 9.80 8.65 -3.42
C TRP A 177 9.81 8.87 -1.90
N PHE A 178 10.34 7.91 -1.14
CA PHE A 178 10.40 8.04 0.32
C PHE A 178 11.34 9.16 0.78
N THR A 179 12.45 9.39 0.08
CA THR A 179 13.37 10.50 0.40
C THR A 179 12.67 11.85 0.19
N MET A 180 11.89 11.98 -0.88
CA MET A 180 11.09 13.17 -1.16
C MET A 180 10.01 13.37 -0.09
N LEU A 181 9.25 12.31 0.23
CA LEU A 181 8.23 12.37 1.29
C LEU A 181 8.83 12.72 2.66
N LEU A 182 9.98 12.14 2.98
CA LEU A 182 10.70 12.42 4.23
C LEU A 182 11.10 13.90 4.28
N GLY A 183 11.69 14.44 3.21
CA GLY A 183 12.10 15.84 3.15
C GLY A 183 10.91 16.79 3.31
N ILE A 184 9.85 16.59 2.54
CA ILE A 184 8.62 17.40 2.64
C ILE A 184 7.95 17.21 4.00
N GLY A 185 7.87 15.97 4.49
CA GLY A 185 7.24 15.65 5.77
C GLY A 185 7.95 16.33 6.95
N ILE A 186 9.27 16.24 7.01
CA ILE A 186 10.06 16.88 8.08
C ILE A 186 9.85 18.40 8.08
N THR A 187 9.93 19.04 6.90
CA THR A 187 9.74 20.49 6.82
C THR A 187 8.33 20.90 7.29
N GLN A 188 7.31 20.15 6.93
CA GLN A 188 5.94 20.44 7.37
C GLN A 188 5.73 20.16 8.87
N ILE A 189 6.32 19.12 9.43
CA ILE A 189 6.25 18.84 10.88
C ILE A 189 6.93 19.94 11.69
N ILE A 190 8.04 20.50 11.20
CA ILE A 190 8.71 21.62 11.87
C ILE A 190 7.79 22.87 11.90
N HIS A 191 7.04 23.14 10.84
CA HIS A 191 6.11 24.25 10.77
C HIS A 191 4.82 24.01 11.55
N PHE A 192 4.33 22.76 11.57
CA PHE A 192 3.09 22.36 12.22
C PHE A 192 3.29 21.11 13.08
N PRO A 193 3.95 21.23 14.24
CA PRO A 193 4.28 20.08 15.10
C PRO A 193 3.04 19.42 15.69
N ASP A 194 1.90 20.09 15.71
CA ASP A 194 0.63 19.55 16.20
C ASP A 194 0.14 18.32 15.43
N VAL A 195 0.61 18.12 14.18
CA VAL A 195 0.29 16.92 13.41
C VAL A 195 0.77 15.63 14.10
N LEU A 196 1.79 15.70 14.96
CA LEU A 196 2.27 14.56 15.75
C LEU A 196 1.22 14.04 16.73
N LYS A 197 0.22 14.84 17.10
CA LYS A 197 -0.93 14.41 17.91
C LYS A 197 -1.69 13.25 17.21
N ALA A 198 -1.68 13.21 15.87
CA ALA A 198 -2.29 12.15 15.09
C ALA A 198 -1.65 10.76 15.32
N LEU A 199 -0.47 10.67 15.93
CA LEU A 199 0.12 9.39 16.37
C LEU A 199 -0.65 8.76 17.55
N SER A 200 -1.46 9.55 18.26
CA SER A 200 -2.33 9.00 19.31
C SER A 200 -3.53 8.27 18.69
N PRO A 201 -3.81 7.01 19.10
CA PRO A 201 -4.95 6.25 18.60
C PRO A 201 -6.30 6.87 18.95
N HIS A 202 -6.32 7.78 19.93
CA HIS A 202 -7.53 8.48 20.38
C HIS A 202 -8.19 9.25 19.22
N TYR A 203 -7.42 9.94 18.39
CA TYR A 203 -7.97 10.70 17.25
C TYR A 203 -8.62 9.79 16.20
N GLY A 204 -8.05 8.60 15.97
CA GLY A 204 -8.67 7.60 15.10
C GLY A 204 -9.98 7.07 15.69
N TYR A 205 -10.01 6.79 17.00
CA TYR A 205 -11.21 6.36 17.70
C TYR A 205 -12.30 7.45 17.66
N ASP A 206 -11.95 8.70 17.94
CA ASP A 206 -12.89 9.83 17.89
C ASP A 206 -13.51 10.01 16.51
N LEU A 207 -12.71 9.85 15.45
CA LEU A 207 -13.22 9.92 14.09
C LEU A 207 -14.23 8.82 13.80
N LEU A 208 -14.00 7.59 14.28
CA LEU A 208 -14.91 6.46 14.04
C LEU A 208 -16.21 6.57 14.81
N VAL A 209 -16.16 7.07 16.06
CA VAL A 209 -17.30 7.04 16.98
C VAL A 209 -18.10 8.33 16.93
N ASN A 210 -17.43 9.46 16.92
CA ASN A 210 -18.04 10.77 17.15
C ASN A 210 -18.26 11.58 15.85
N TYR A 211 -17.64 11.17 14.75
CA TYR A 211 -17.81 11.90 13.50
C TYR A 211 -19.09 11.40 12.78
N PRO A 212 -20.05 12.29 12.47
CA PRO A 212 -21.28 11.91 11.78
C PRO A 212 -20.94 11.28 10.42
N HIS A 213 -21.42 10.08 10.16
CA HIS A 213 -21.10 9.31 8.97
C HIS A 213 -19.59 8.99 8.82
N GLY A 214 -18.91 8.69 9.94
CA GLY A 214 -17.51 8.26 9.95
C GLY A 214 -17.28 6.96 9.16
N PHE A 215 -18.31 6.16 9.05
CA PHE A 215 -18.45 5.02 8.12
C PHE A 215 -19.88 4.89 7.66
#